data_17331fb23c16a33750cd4131aa4820f8
#
_entry.id   17331fb23c16a33750cd4131aa4820f8
#
_cell.length_a   1.000
_cell.length_b   1.000
_cell.length_c   1.000
_cell.angle_alpha   90.00
_cell.angle_beta   90.00
_cell.angle_gamma   90.00
#
_symmetry.space_group_name_H-M   'P 1'
#
loop_
_entity.id
_entity.type
_entity.pdbx_description
1 polymer ?
#
loop_
_entity_poly.entity_id
_entity_poly.type
_entity_poly.pdbx_seq_one_letter_code
_entity_poly.pdbx_strand_id
1 'polypeptide(L)'
;MKFSESTLRLYAAPLSETENQQCLLAIRMVRDSLKDLGFTDNDVPVSLLCSDTYAYALEMRNHSLGRKVKLFVQGSYANNTNVRTQSDVDIAVVEENIFKTEYRPSTSLYPQSDSDYNFTPVPPTAKSFKDEVQECLTRKFGRDVERKNKSIKVHGNTSRKDADIVPCRRYRDYRVDFRKDESNYIGGIVIYPDNGGMIINYPEQHIVNGRQKNTATNRYYKKMVRIMKKMRYIMSDAGITCADKVSSFGLESLLWNVPNDKFMEHALYTDAFGALLTYLFINRVALNTYKEANGIKPLCPTQADVDAYSEFIRELFLFFEY
;
A
#
# COMPACT_ATOMS: atom_id res chain seq x y z
N MET A 1 21.63 -1.76 -25.86
CA MET A 1 20.59 -1.41 -24.86
C MET A 1 19.22 -1.41 -25.56
N LYS A 2 18.32 -2.24 -25.10
CA LYS A 2 17.00 -2.50 -25.73
C LYS A 2 16.01 -1.33 -25.60
N PHE A 3 16.16 -0.49 -24.56
CA PHE A 3 15.24 0.59 -24.24
C PHE A 3 15.92 1.95 -24.41
N SER A 4 15.27 2.88 -25.13
CA SER A 4 15.77 4.24 -25.31
C SER A 4 15.47 5.13 -24.10
N GLU A 5 16.22 6.20 -23.94
CA GLU A 5 15.97 7.23 -22.91
C GLU A 5 14.54 7.79 -23.01
N SER A 6 14.05 8.06 -24.23
CA SER A 6 12.68 8.54 -24.45
C SER A 6 11.62 7.54 -23.98
N THR A 7 11.86 6.25 -24.21
CA THR A 7 10.98 5.16 -23.72
C THR A 7 10.93 5.13 -22.19
N LEU A 8 12.10 5.20 -21.53
CA LEU A 8 12.13 5.19 -20.06
C LEU A 8 11.49 6.45 -19.45
N ARG A 9 11.62 7.60 -20.12
CA ARG A 9 10.91 8.83 -19.69
C ARG A 9 9.39 8.67 -19.74
N LEU A 10 8.84 7.99 -20.75
CA LEU A 10 7.41 7.66 -20.80
C LEU A 10 7.00 6.72 -19.66
N TYR A 11 7.81 5.70 -19.37
CA TYR A 11 7.52 4.76 -18.25
C TYR A 11 7.62 5.44 -16.88
N ALA A 12 8.51 6.41 -16.75
CA ALA A 12 8.69 7.20 -15.52
C ALA A 12 7.59 8.24 -15.27
N ALA A 13 6.71 8.51 -16.25
CA ALA A 13 5.71 9.56 -16.14
C ALA A 13 4.70 9.28 -15.00
N PRO A 14 4.36 10.31 -14.18
CA PRO A 14 3.38 10.18 -13.11
C PRO A 14 1.96 10.09 -13.68
N LEU A 15 0.97 9.97 -12.77
CA LEU A 15 -0.45 10.12 -13.11
C LEU A 15 -0.72 11.42 -13.88
N SER A 16 -1.67 11.35 -14.79
CA SER A 16 -2.28 12.54 -15.39
C SER A 16 -3.23 13.22 -14.40
N GLU A 17 -3.56 14.49 -14.63
CA GLU A 17 -4.56 15.20 -13.83
C GLU A 17 -5.93 14.50 -13.89
N THR A 18 -6.33 13.98 -15.04
CA THR A 18 -7.57 13.20 -15.19
C THR A 18 -7.58 11.97 -14.27
N GLU A 19 -6.48 11.22 -14.21
CA GLU A 19 -6.37 10.06 -13.31
C GLU A 19 -6.39 10.45 -11.84
N ASN A 20 -5.78 11.60 -11.48
CA ASN A 20 -5.86 12.17 -10.14
C ASN A 20 -7.32 12.51 -9.76
N GLN A 21 -8.07 13.15 -10.64
CA GLN A 21 -9.49 13.46 -10.41
C GLN A 21 -10.34 12.20 -10.27
N GLN A 22 -10.03 11.14 -11.01
CA GLN A 22 -10.69 9.85 -10.86
C GLN A 22 -10.42 9.19 -9.50
N CYS A 23 -9.21 9.35 -8.94
CA CYS A 23 -8.90 8.94 -7.56
C CYS A 23 -9.72 9.70 -6.53
N LEU A 24 -9.78 11.03 -6.66
CA LEU A 24 -10.60 11.88 -5.79
C LEU A 24 -12.08 11.51 -5.87
N LEU A 25 -12.57 11.21 -7.05
CA LEU A 25 -13.95 10.76 -7.23
C LEU A 25 -14.18 9.43 -6.50
N ALA A 26 -13.28 8.47 -6.64
CA ALA A 26 -13.40 7.15 -6.01
C ALA A 26 -13.52 7.26 -4.48
N ILE A 27 -12.65 8.04 -3.81
CA ILE A 27 -12.73 8.20 -2.35
C ILE A 27 -14.03 8.91 -1.92
N ARG A 28 -14.48 9.92 -2.68
CA ARG A 28 -15.74 10.61 -2.41
C ARG A 28 -16.94 9.66 -2.53
N MET A 29 -16.93 8.79 -3.52
CA MET A 29 -17.98 7.80 -3.74
C MET A 29 -18.07 6.79 -2.59
N VAL A 30 -16.94 6.33 -2.06
CA VAL A 30 -16.91 5.47 -0.88
C VAL A 30 -17.41 6.22 0.35
N ARG A 31 -16.93 7.44 0.60
CA ARG A 31 -17.41 8.32 1.66
C ARG A 31 -18.95 8.45 1.64
N ASP A 32 -19.49 8.78 0.46
CA ASP A 32 -20.94 8.99 0.31
C ASP A 32 -21.74 7.71 0.49
N SER A 33 -21.15 6.54 0.24
CA SER A 33 -21.79 5.26 0.53
C SER A 33 -21.85 4.98 2.04
N LEU A 34 -20.81 5.33 2.79
CA LEU A 34 -20.77 5.13 4.24
C LEU A 34 -21.75 6.03 5.00
N LYS A 35 -22.27 7.10 4.39
CA LYS A 35 -23.36 7.91 4.97
C LYS A 35 -24.62 7.08 5.22
N ASP A 36 -24.86 6.04 4.41
CA ASP A 36 -25.97 5.10 4.60
C ASP A 36 -25.84 4.23 5.88
N LEU A 37 -24.63 4.14 6.44
CA LEU A 37 -24.35 3.51 7.74
C LEU A 37 -24.40 4.50 8.91
N GLY A 38 -24.82 5.75 8.66
CA GLY A 38 -24.90 6.81 9.66
C GLY A 38 -23.56 7.50 9.95
N PHE A 39 -22.54 7.29 9.13
CA PHE A 39 -21.29 8.05 9.26
C PHE A 39 -21.45 9.43 8.64
N THR A 40 -20.95 10.45 9.33
CA THR A 40 -20.90 11.84 8.86
C THR A 40 -19.46 12.33 8.86
N ASP A 41 -19.12 13.17 7.88
CA ASP A 41 -17.80 13.80 7.76
C ASP A 41 -17.77 15.24 8.29
N ASN A 42 -18.92 15.76 8.80
CA ASN A 42 -19.10 17.13 9.26
C ASN A 42 -18.52 18.16 8.27
N ASP A 43 -18.66 17.89 6.97
CA ASP A 43 -18.12 18.68 5.87
C ASP A 43 -16.58 18.86 5.89
N VAL A 44 -15.86 17.99 6.63
CA VAL A 44 -14.40 17.99 6.60
C VAL A 44 -13.94 17.63 5.19
N PRO A 45 -13.14 18.46 4.53
CA PRO A 45 -12.72 18.19 3.16
C PRO A 45 -11.77 17.00 3.12
N VAL A 46 -11.84 16.23 2.04
CA VAL A 46 -10.81 15.23 1.72
C VAL A 46 -9.47 15.95 1.57
N SER A 47 -8.48 15.57 2.34
CA SER A 47 -7.16 16.18 2.37
C SER A 47 -6.05 15.19 2.05
N LEU A 48 -4.87 15.70 1.70
CA LEU A 48 -3.68 14.86 1.52
C LEU A 48 -3.07 14.49 2.88
N LEU A 49 -2.75 13.22 3.10
CA LEU A 49 -1.96 12.76 4.25
C LEU A 49 -0.54 13.33 4.22
N CYS A 50 0.04 13.44 3.02
CA CYS A 50 1.37 13.98 2.81
C CYS A 50 1.42 14.76 1.50
N SER A 51 2.18 15.87 1.46
CA SER A 51 2.53 16.56 0.21
C SER A 51 3.27 15.61 -0.75
N ASP A 52 3.24 15.88 -2.05
CA ASP A 52 3.87 15.07 -3.11
C ASP A 52 3.34 13.62 -3.22
N THR A 53 2.13 13.38 -2.73
CA THR A 53 1.42 12.09 -2.83
C THR A 53 0.01 12.30 -3.32
N TYR A 54 -0.69 11.21 -3.68
CA TYR A 54 -2.14 11.19 -3.89
C TYR A 54 -2.85 10.43 -2.77
N ALA A 55 -2.25 10.40 -1.59
CA ALA A 55 -2.78 9.78 -0.39
C ALA A 55 -3.88 10.64 0.24
N TYR A 56 -5.00 10.77 -0.46
CA TYR A 56 -6.17 11.48 0.04
C TYR A 56 -6.78 10.73 1.22
N ALA A 57 -7.16 11.47 2.27
CA ALA A 57 -7.77 10.90 3.46
C ALA A 57 -8.89 11.77 4.01
N LEU A 58 -9.79 11.14 4.75
CA LEU A 58 -10.79 11.82 5.55
C LEU A 58 -11.22 10.93 6.73
N GLU A 59 -11.73 11.56 7.80
CA GLU A 59 -12.34 10.89 8.95
C GLU A 59 -13.85 11.09 8.93
N MET A 60 -14.60 10.04 9.29
CA MET A 60 -16.05 10.10 9.46
C MET A 60 -16.43 9.50 10.82
N ARG A 61 -17.52 10.01 11.39
CA ARG A 61 -18.04 9.56 12.69
C ARG A 61 -19.51 9.20 12.61
N ASN A 62 -19.87 8.10 13.24
CA ASN A 62 -21.25 7.78 13.57
C ASN A 62 -21.44 8.07 15.07
N HIS A 63 -22.04 9.22 15.39
CA HIS A 63 -22.20 9.67 16.76
C HIS A 63 -23.16 8.81 17.58
N SER A 64 -24.20 8.24 16.94
CA SER A 64 -25.19 7.40 17.63
C SER A 64 -24.62 6.06 18.10
N LEU A 65 -23.64 5.52 17.36
CA LEU A 65 -22.96 4.26 17.69
C LEU A 65 -21.58 4.45 18.30
N GLY A 66 -21.11 5.70 18.45
CA GLY A 66 -19.76 5.99 18.93
C GLY A 66 -18.65 5.47 18.03
N ARG A 67 -18.95 5.23 16.73
CA ARG A 67 -17.99 4.66 15.77
C ARG A 67 -17.25 5.75 14.98
N LYS A 68 -15.98 5.50 14.71
CA LYS A 68 -15.12 6.36 13.88
C LYS A 68 -14.45 5.52 12.81
N VAL A 69 -14.47 6.01 11.58
CA VAL A 69 -13.74 5.41 10.46
C VAL A 69 -12.82 6.44 9.82
N LYS A 70 -11.65 5.96 9.36
CA LYS A 70 -10.71 6.73 8.54
C LYS A 70 -10.67 6.11 7.17
N LEU A 71 -10.96 6.91 6.15
CA LEU A 71 -10.80 6.53 4.76
C LEU A 71 -9.49 7.12 4.25
N PHE A 72 -8.72 6.34 3.51
CA PHE A 72 -7.59 6.91 2.77
C PHE A 72 -7.22 6.06 1.56
N VAL A 73 -6.73 6.75 0.51
CA VAL A 73 -6.14 6.10 -0.65
C VAL A 73 -4.79 5.53 -0.24
N GLN A 74 -4.54 4.27 -0.58
CA GLN A 74 -3.30 3.55 -0.30
C GLN A 74 -2.68 2.99 -1.58
N GLY A 75 -1.64 2.16 -1.44
CA GLY A 75 -1.03 1.46 -2.57
C GLY A 75 -0.30 2.38 -3.55
N SER A 76 -0.27 1.94 -4.81
CA SER A 76 0.51 2.59 -5.86
C SER A 76 0.00 3.99 -6.23
N TYR A 77 -1.31 4.22 -6.14
CA TYR A 77 -1.90 5.53 -6.37
C TYR A 77 -1.45 6.53 -5.31
N ALA A 78 -1.64 6.20 -4.03
CA ALA A 78 -1.21 7.06 -2.93
C ALA A 78 0.26 7.46 -3.04
N ASN A 79 1.12 6.50 -3.40
CA ASN A 79 2.56 6.71 -3.52
C ASN A 79 3.00 7.34 -4.85
N ASN A 80 2.10 7.53 -5.81
CA ASN A 80 2.45 7.98 -7.16
C ASN A 80 3.52 7.07 -7.81
N THR A 81 3.33 5.76 -7.66
CA THR A 81 4.21 4.71 -8.20
C THR A 81 3.46 3.73 -9.12
N ASN A 82 2.21 4.07 -9.47
CA ASN A 82 1.41 3.28 -10.39
C ASN A 82 1.88 3.44 -11.83
N VAL A 83 1.69 2.38 -12.61
CA VAL A 83 1.83 2.41 -14.07
C VAL A 83 0.51 2.89 -14.65
N ARG A 84 0.57 3.90 -15.53
CA ARG A 84 -0.62 4.44 -16.20
C ARG A 84 -1.45 3.33 -16.84
N THR A 85 -2.75 3.44 -16.77
CA THR A 85 -3.77 2.54 -17.33
C THR A 85 -3.91 1.15 -16.71
N GLN A 86 -3.06 0.75 -15.77
CA GLN A 86 -3.01 -0.62 -15.24
C GLN A 86 -3.25 -0.74 -13.72
N SER A 87 -3.69 0.33 -13.06
CA SER A 87 -3.84 0.32 -11.59
C SER A 87 -5.26 0.68 -11.17
N ASP A 88 -5.81 -0.11 -10.25
CA ASP A 88 -7.03 0.19 -9.52
C ASP A 88 -6.74 1.18 -8.39
N VAL A 89 -7.75 1.88 -7.92
CA VAL A 89 -7.62 2.78 -6.77
C VAL A 89 -7.86 2.00 -5.49
N ASP A 90 -6.82 1.78 -4.70
CA ASP A 90 -6.93 1.11 -3.40
C ASP A 90 -7.40 2.09 -2.32
N ILE A 91 -8.53 1.80 -1.65
CA ILE A 91 -9.08 2.64 -0.58
C ILE A 91 -9.21 1.81 0.70
N ALA A 92 -8.43 2.15 1.71
CA ALA A 92 -8.62 1.60 3.05
C ALA A 92 -9.81 2.29 3.73
N VAL A 93 -10.71 1.50 4.33
CA VAL A 93 -11.77 1.95 5.23
C VAL A 93 -11.46 1.35 6.59
N VAL A 94 -10.86 2.15 7.46
CA VAL A 94 -10.30 1.71 8.75
C VAL A 94 -11.28 2.03 9.87
N GLU A 95 -11.79 1.01 10.56
CA GLU A 95 -12.52 1.17 11.81
C GLU A 95 -11.51 1.50 12.93
N GLU A 96 -11.61 2.71 13.51
CA GLU A 96 -10.60 3.25 14.45
C GLU A 96 -10.88 2.86 15.91
N ASN A 97 -12.15 2.73 16.28
CA ASN A 97 -12.57 2.46 17.67
C ASN A 97 -12.49 0.98 18.04
N ILE A 98 -12.54 0.11 17.04
CA ILE A 98 -12.36 -1.33 17.21
C ILE A 98 -11.01 -1.67 16.58
N PHE A 99 -10.05 -2.06 17.40
CA PHE A 99 -8.69 -2.28 16.95
C PHE A 99 -8.13 -3.62 17.45
N LYS A 100 -7.10 -4.09 16.79
CA LYS A 100 -6.29 -5.25 17.20
C LYS A 100 -5.01 -4.75 17.83
N THR A 101 -4.70 -5.26 19.01
CA THR A 101 -3.47 -4.96 19.75
C THR A 101 -2.42 -6.05 19.54
N GLU A 102 -1.16 -5.66 19.62
CA GLU A 102 -0.01 -6.55 19.72
C GLU A 102 0.83 -6.13 20.91
N TYR A 103 1.19 -7.08 21.76
CA TYR A 103 1.89 -6.86 23.02
C TYR A 103 3.18 -7.66 23.13
N ARG A 104 4.09 -7.23 24.02
CA ARG A 104 5.17 -8.08 24.46
C ARG A 104 4.58 -9.30 25.19
N PRO A 105 5.07 -10.51 24.87
CA PRO A 105 4.51 -11.73 25.44
C PRO A 105 4.73 -11.83 26.95
N SER A 106 3.92 -12.65 27.62
CA SER A 106 4.01 -12.90 29.08
C SER A 106 5.37 -13.45 29.53
N THR A 107 6.14 -14.02 28.60
CA THR A 107 7.50 -14.51 28.85
C THR A 107 8.58 -13.44 28.77
N SER A 108 8.23 -12.21 28.36
CA SER A 108 9.18 -11.10 28.31
C SER A 108 9.44 -10.52 29.70
N LEU A 109 10.56 -9.78 29.85
CA LEU A 109 10.89 -9.08 31.10
C LEU A 109 9.84 -8.03 31.49
N TYR A 110 9.18 -7.41 30.50
CA TYR A 110 8.13 -6.42 30.67
C TYR A 110 6.90 -6.82 29.82
N PRO A 111 6.08 -7.77 30.29
CA PRO A 111 4.88 -8.20 29.57
C PRO A 111 3.84 -7.09 29.52
N GLN A 112 2.94 -7.18 28.56
CA GLN A 112 1.85 -6.22 28.37
C GLN A 112 0.54 -6.94 28.11
N SER A 113 -0.57 -6.24 28.41
CA SER A 113 -1.94 -6.73 28.18
C SER A 113 -2.91 -5.56 27.97
N ASP A 114 -4.14 -5.86 27.57
CA ASP A 114 -5.21 -4.86 27.45
C ASP A 114 -5.44 -4.08 28.77
N SER A 115 -5.29 -4.72 29.94
CA SER A 115 -5.47 -4.09 31.24
C SER A 115 -4.45 -3.00 31.53
N ASP A 116 -3.25 -3.06 30.96
CA ASP A 116 -2.23 -2.02 31.14
C ASP A 116 -2.61 -0.68 30.48
N TYR A 117 -3.54 -0.73 29.53
CA TYR A 117 -4.02 0.42 28.75
C TYR A 117 -5.51 0.71 29.00
N ASN A 118 -6.16 0.03 29.95
CA ASN A 118 -7.59 0.13 30.24
C ASN A 118 -8.48 -0.19 29.02
N PHE A 119 -8.04 -1.08 28.13
CA PHE A 119 -8.84 -1.49 26.99
C PHE A 119 -9.84 -2.57 27.38
N THR A 120 -11.05 -2.44 26.84
CA THR A 120 -12.14 -3.40 27.05
C THR A 120 -12.39 -4.16 25.76
N PRO A 121 -12.43 -5.50 25.79
CA PRO A 121 -12.80 -6.31 24.62
C PRO A 121 -14.20 -5.96 24.11
N VAL A 122 -14.31 -5.83 22.80
CA VAL A 122 -15.60 -5.61 22.12
C VAL A 122 -16.20 -6.97 21.75
N PRO A 123 -17.46 -7.24 22.12
CA PRO A 123 -18.15 -8.49 21.75
C PRO A 123 -18.21 -8.65 20.22
N PRO A 124 -18.15 -9.89 19.71
CA PRO A 124 -18.36 -10.15 18.28
C PRO A 124 -19.71 -9.62 17.82
N THR A 125 -19.76 -8.96 16.68
CA THR A 125 -21.01 -8.52 16.05
C THR A 125 -21.53 -9.59 15.11
N ALA A 126 -22.86 -9.63 14.89
CA ALA A 126 -23.51 -10.59 13.98
C ALA A 126 -23.05 -10.42 12.51
N LYS A 127 -22.68 -9.20 12.13
CA LYS A 127 -22.11 -8.86 10.83
C LYS A 127 -20.67 -8.37 10.99
N SER A 128 -19.81 -8.77 10.06
CA SER A 128 -18.47 -8.21 9.98
C SER A 128 -18.52 -6.78 9.43
N PHE A 129 -17.51 -5.97 9.75
CA PHE A 129 -17.38 -4.63 9.16
C PHE A 129 -17.30 -4.67 7.63
N LYS A 130 -16.71 -5.73 7.06
CA LYS A 130 -16.66 -5.94 5.61
C LYS A 130 -18.06 -6.16 5.02
N ASP A 131 -18.95 -6.89 5.72
CA ASP A 131 -20.33 -7.10 5.26
C ASP A 131 -21.12 -5.79 5.26
N GLU A 132 -20.96 -4.97 6.31
CA GLU A 132 -21.63 -3.65 6.41
C GLU A 132 -21.18 -2.74 5.25
N VAL A 133 -19.88 -2.66 4.98
CA VAL A 133 -19.31 -1.85 3.88
C VAL A 133 -19.79 -2.38 2.52
N GLN A 134 -19.84 -3.71 2.33
CA GLN A 134 -20.35 -4.30 1.09
C GLN A 134 -21.81 -3.94 0.85
N GLU A 135 -22.67 -4.04 1.87
CA GLU A 135 -24.09 -3.73 1.74
C GLU A 135 -24.33 -2.28 1.32
N CYS A 136 -23.61 -1.31 1.91
CA CYS A 136 -23.78 0.08 1.51
C CYS A 136 -23.24 0.38 0.11
N LEU A 137 -22.13 -0.25 -0.28
CA LEU A 137 -21.62 -0.14 -1.64
C LEU A 137 -22.60 -0.78 -2.64
N THR A 138 -23.16 -1.95 -2.32
CA THR A 138 -24.12 -2.63 -3.19
C THR A 138 -25.42 -1.83 -3.37
N ARG A 139 -25.90 -1.17 -2.31
CA ARG A 139 -27.07 -0.27 -2.43
C ARG A 139 -26.82 0.87 -3.43
N LYS A 140 -25.58 1.39 -3.47
CA LYS A 140 -25.24 2.54 -4.31
C LYS A 140 -24.82 2.16 -5.72
N PHE A 141 -24.07 1.06 -5.90
CA PHE A 141 -23.45 0.67 -7.16
C PHE A 141 -24.01 -0.61 -7.78
N GLY A 142 -24.90 -1.30 -7.08
CA GLY A 142 -25.62 -2.46 -7.60
C GLY A 142 -24.69 -3.56 -8.10
N ARG A 143 -24.82 -3.89 -9.39
CA ARG A 143 -24.06 -4.97 -10.05
C ARG A 143 -22.58 -4.68 -10.24
N ASP A 144 -22.14 -3.44 -10.08
CA ASP A 144 -20.73 -3.06 -10.21
C ASP A 144 -19.91 -3.46 -8.97
N VAL A 145 -20.55 -4.02 -7.91
CA VAL A 145 -19.89 -4.44 -6.68
C VAL A 145 -19.58 -5.93 -6.73
N GLU A 146 -18.30 -6.26 -6.53
CA GLU A 146 -17.81 -7.63 -6.45
C GLU A 146 -17.04 -7.86 -5.15
N ARG A 147 -17.45 -8.86 -4.35
CA ARG A 147 -16.68 -9.26 -3.16
C ARG A 147 -15.45 -10.05 -3.55
N LYS A 148 -14.28 -9.59 -3.12
CA LYS A 148 -13.02 -10.30 -3.21
C LYS A 148 -12.59 -10.81 -1.83
N ASN A 149 -11.63 -11.73 -1.79
CA ASN A 149 -11.16 -12.31 -0.52
C ASN A 149 -10.71 -11.25 0.51
N LYS A 150 -9.99 -10.20 0.07
CA LYS A 150 -9.42 -9.18 0.96
C LYS A 150 -10.09 -7.80 0.83
N SER A 151 -10.83 -7.57 -0.23
CA SER A 151 -11.40 -6.28 -0.61
C SER A 151 -12.82 -6.44 -1.14
N ILE A 152 -13.43 -5.31 -1.45
CA ILE A 152 -14.67 -5.21 -2.22
C ILE A 152 -14.33 -4.35 -3.44
N LYS A 153 -14.44 -4.93 -4.63
CA LYS A 153 -14.20 -4.20 -5.87
C LYS A 153 -15.46 -3.48 -6.31
N VAL A 154 -15.32 -2.21 -6.67
CA VAL A 154 -16.34 -1.45 -7.40
C VAL A 154 -15.79 -1.24 -8.81
N HIS A 155 -16.42 -1.90 -9.78
CA HIS A 155 -16.00 -1.82 -11.17
C HIS A 155 -16.14 -0.41 -11.72
N GLY A 156 -15.17 0.00 -12.51
CA GLY A 156 -15.12 1.30 -13.18
C GLY A 156 -16.13 1.41 -14.32
N ASN A 157 -16.25 2.63 -14.85
CA ASN A 157 -17.00 2.92 -16.05
C ASN A 157 -16.35 4.10 -16.77
N THR A 158 -17.05 4.75 -17.70
CA THR A 158 -16.51 5.88 -18.47
C THR A 158 -16.08 7.08 -17.59
N SER A 159 -16.65 7.24 -16.39
CA SER A 159 -16.39 8.38 -15.49
C SER A 159 -15.54 8.04 -14.27
N ARG A 160 -15.39 6.76 -13.91
CA ARG A 160 -14.63 6.33 -12.74
C ARG A 160 -13.71 5.16 -13.06
N LYS A 161 -12.59 5.05 -12.38
CA LYS A 161 -11.73 3.87 -12.39
C LYS A 161 -12.29 2.77 -11.48
N ASP A 162 -11.79 1.55 -11.69
CA ASP A 162 -11.93 0.46 -10.74
C ASP A 162 -11.39 0.88 -9.38
N ALA A 163 -12.09 0.54 -8.32
CA ALA A 163 -11.67 0.81 -6.96
C ALA A 163 -11.74 -0.47 -6.12
N ASP A 164 -10.65 -0.79 -5.43
CA ASP A 164 -10.58 -1.84 -4.43
C ASP A 164 -10.73 -1.23 -3.02
N ILE A 165 -11.90 -1.41 -2.44
CA ILE A 165 -12.21 -0.95 -1.09
C ILE A 165 -11.78 -2.05 -0.12
N VAL A 166 -10.93 -1.72 0.86
CA VAL A 166 -10.37 -2.63 1.85
C VAL A 166 -10.91 -2.27 3.24
N PRO A 167 -12.03 -2.88 3.66
CA PRO A 167 -12.51 -2.76 5.03
C PRO A 167 -11.52 -3.43 5.99
N CYS A 168 -11.07 -2.71 6.99
CA CYS A 168 -10.07 -3.17 7.93
C CYS A 168 -10.24 -2.49 9.30
N ARG A 169 -9.50 -2.92 10.29
CA ARG A 169 -9.47 -2.31 11.61
C ARG A 169 -8.11 -1.71 11.89
N ARG A 170 -8.05 -0.77 12.80
CA ARG A 170 -6.79 -0.24 13.31
C ARG A 170 -6.00 -1.38 13.97
N TYR A 171 -4.69 -1.43 13.69
CA TYR A 171 -3.72 -2.28 14.37
C TYR A 171 -2.80 -1.39 15.21
N ARG A 172 -2.58 -1.78 16.45
CA ARG A 172 -1.75 -1.04 17.42
C ARG A 172 -0.70 -1.97 18.02
N ASP A 173 0.55 -1.80 17.63
CA ASP A 173 1.68 -2.56 18.16
C ASP A 173 2.33 -1.79 19.30
N TYR A 174 2.07 -2.25 20.52
CA TYR A 174 2.59 -1.65 21.75
C TYR A 174 3.92 -2.21 22.22
N ARG A 175 4.53 -3.16 21.49
CA ARG A 175 5.78 -3.80 21.92
C ARG A 175 6.93 -2.83 22.17
N VAL A 176 6.89 -1.64 21.55
CA VAL A 176 7.88 -0.57 21.74
C VAL A 176 7.54 0.37 22.90
N ASP A 177 6.33 0.28 23.46
CA ASP A 177 5.93 1.12 24.59
C ASP A 177 6.37 0.53 25.93
N PHE A 178 7.01 1.35 26.79
CA PHE A 178 7.44 1.00 28.16
C PHE A 178 6.81 1.91 29.21
N ARG A 179 5.86 2.78 28.82
CA ARG A 179 5.25 3.79 29.68
C ARG A 179 3.76 3.56 29.92
N LYS A 180 3.16 2.55 29.31
CA LYS A 180 1.71 2.29 29.29
C LYS A 180 0.93 3.48 28.74
N ASP A 181 1.49 4.12 27.70
CA ASP A 181 0.87 5.22 26.98
C ASP A 181 0.07 4.68 25.79
N GLU A 182 -1.25 4.82 25.86
CA GLU A 182 -2.15 4.33 24.80
C GLU A 182 -1.92 4.98 23.43
N SER A 183 -1.23 6.12 23.38
CA SER A 183 -0.87 6.81 22.15
C SER A 183 0.46 6.33 21.55
N ASN A 184 1.29 5.63 22.35
CA ASN A 184 2.64 5.21 21.95
C ASN A 184 2.66 3.80 21.34
N TYR A 185 2.18 3.68 20.11
CA TYR A 185 2.18 2.42 19.36
C TYR A 185 2.66 2.61 17.92
N ILE A 186 3.13 1.52 17.31
CA ILE A 186 3.32 1.48 15.87
C ILE A 186 1.97 1.16 15.24
N GLY A 187 1.39 2.16 14.56
CA GLY A 187 0.08 2.05 13.92
C GLY A 187 0.13 1.29 12.59
N GLY A 188 -0.83 0.41 12.39
CA GLY A 188 -1.06 -0.30 11.14
C GLY A 188 -2.54 -0.53 10.90
N ILE A 189 -2.86 -1.39 9.95
CA ILE A 189 -4.21 -1.91 9.70
C ILE A 189 -4.19 -3.43 9.73
N VAL A 190 -5.27 -4.03 10.20
CA VAL A 190 -5.50 -5.47 10.09
C VAL A 190 -6.69 -5.74 9.17
N ILE A 191 -6.45 -6.57 8.17
CA ILE A 191 -7.45 -7.04 7.20
C ILE A 191 -7.82 -8.47 7.59
N TYR A 192 -9.11 -8.79 7.57
CA TYR A 192 -9.64 -10.13 7.77
C TYR A 192 -10.16 -10.69 6.45
N PRO A 193 -9.38 -11.56 5.77
CA PRO A 193 -9.81 -12.19 4.52
C PRO A 193 -11.00 -13.14 4.74
N ASP A 194 -11.82 -13.33 3.70
CA ASP A 194 -12.99 -14.23 3.77
C ASP A 194 -12.61 -15.71 3.97
N ASN A 195 -11.41 -16.10 3.51
CA ASN A 195 -10.87 -17.45 3.73
C ASN A 195 -10.20 -17.64 5.10
N GLY A 196 -10.32 -16.66 5.99
CA GLY A 196 -9.84 -16.72 7.36
C GLY A 196 -8.43 -16.11 7.55
N GLY A 197 -8.00 -16.12 8.81
CA GLY A 197 -6.74 -15.51 9.21
C GLY A 197 -6.80 -13.98 9.31
N MET A 198 -5.62 -13.36 9.40
CA MET A 198 -5.46 -11.90 9.43
C MET A 198 -4.19 -11.47 8.69
N ILE A 199 -4.24 -10.29 8.08
CA ILE A 199 -3.11 -9.67 7.38
C ILE A 199 -2.86 -8.30 7.98
N ILE A 200 -1.66 -8.10 8.53
CA ILE A 200 -1.25 -6.80 9.09
C ILE A 200 -0.44 -6.06 8.03
N ASN A 201 -0.81 -4.80 7.75
CA ASN A 201 -0.12 -3.92 6.84
C ASN A 201 0.12 -2.54 7.47
N TYR A 202 1.09 -1.81 6.94
CA TYR A 202 1.53 -0.50 7.42
C TYR A 202 1.53 0.55 6.28
N PRO A 203 0.35 0.85 5.71
CA PRO A 203 0.26 1.73 4.53
C PRO A 203 0.64 3.17 4.82
N GLU A 204 0.41 3.69 6.01
CA GLU A 204 0.78 5.06 6.38
C GLU A 204 2.30 5.22 6.44
N GLN A 205 3.01 4.24 7.04
CA GLN A 205 4.49 4.20 7.04
C GLN A 205 5.05 4.05 5.62
N HIS A 206 4.43 3.21 4.79
CA HIS A 206 4.81 3.08 3.39
C HIS A 206 4.74 4.42 2.65
N ILE A 207 3.65 5.19 2.82
CA ILE A 207 3.49 6.51 2.22
C ILE A 207 4.57 7.49 2.70
N VAL A 208 4.81 7.56 4.00
CA VAL A 208 5.82 8.44 4.60
C VAL A 208 7.23 8.08 4.11
N ASN A 209 7.59 6.80 4.19
CA ASN A 209 8.91 6.32 3.81
C ASN A 209 9.17 6.46 2.30
N GLY A 210 8.16 6.16 1.47
CA GLY A 210 8.25 6.35 0.02
C GLY A 210 8.45 7.83 -0.37
N ARG A 211 7.80 8.75 0.36
CA ARG A 211 8.00 10.19 0.20
C ARG A 211 9.40 10.62 0.62
N GLN A 212 9.85 10.20 1.80
CA GLN A 212 11.20 10.51 2.30
C GLN A 212 12.28 9.99 1.35
N LYS A 213 12.17 8.74 0.89
CA LYS A 213 13.06 8.14 -0.10
C LYS A 213 13.09 8.95 -1.40
N ASN A 214 11.92 9.36 -1.89
CA ASN A 214 11.83 10.14 -3.11
C ASN A 214 12.51 11.51 -2.99
N THR A 215 12.36 12.18 -1.85
CA THR A 215 13.05 13.44 -1.55
C THR A 215 14.55 13.24 -1.47
N ALA A 216 15.01 12.23 -0.73
CA ALA A 216 16.42 11.92 -0.53
C ALA A 216 17.15 11.45 -1.82
N THR A 217 16.41 11.12 -2.87
CA THR A 217 16.93 10.69 -4.18
C THR A 217 16.64 11.70 -5.29
N ASN A 218 16.51 12.99 -5.00
CA ASN A 218 16.17 14.02 -5.98
C ASN A 218 14.96 13.65 -6.87
N ARG A 219 13.95 12.99 -6.29
CA ARG A 219 12.73 12.52 -6.99
C ARG A 219 12.98 11.43 -8.04
N TYR A 220 14.12 10.73 -8.00
CA TYR A 220 14.37 9.59 -8.88
C TYR A 220 13.68 8.32 -8.41
N TYR A 221 13.56 8.06 -7.11
CA TYR A 221 13.01 6.82 -6.57
C TYR A 221 11.67 6.43 -7.21
N LYS A 222 10.64 7.28 -7.15
CA LYS A 222 9.32 6.96 -7.70
C LYS A 222 9.33 6.79 -9.22
N LYS A 223 10.22 7.47 -9.94
CA LYS A 223 10.42 7.32 -11.38
C LYS A 223 10.99 5.94 -11.71
N MET A 224 12.03 5.51 -11.00
CA MET A 224 12.65 4.19 -11.18
C MET A 224 11.70 3.05 -10.79
N VAL A 225 10.88 3.26 -9.75
CA VAL A 225 9.80 2.30 -9.38
C VAL A 225 8.81 2.13 -10.54
N ARG A 226 8.34 3.22 -11.15
CA ARG A 226 7.41 3.12 -12.30
C ARG A 226 8.05 2.41 -13.49
N ILE A 227 9.32 2.70 -13.79
CA ILE A 227 10.08 2.01 -14.84
C ILE A 227 10.15 0.51 -14.52
N MET A 228 10.57 0.13 -13.32
CA MET A 228 10.71 -1.29 -12.93
C MET A 228 9.37 -2.03 -12.99
N LYS A 229 8.28 -1.43 -12.51
CA LYS A 229 6.93 -2.00 -12.61
C LYS A 229 6.50 -2.17 -14.09
N LYS A 230 6.80 -1.20 -14.96
CA LYS A 230 6.50 -1.31 -16.39
C LYS A 230 7.31 -2.41 -17.05
N MET A 231 8.60 -2.55 -16.72
CA MET A 231 9.44 -3.65 -17.20
C MET A 231 8.87 -5.00 -16.78
N ARG A 232 8.43 -5.16 -15.53
CA ARG A 232 7.76 -6.38 -15.05
C ARG A 232 6.55 -6.76 -15.93
N TYR A 233 5.69 -5.79 -16.28
CA TYR A 233 4.54 -6.06 -17.16
C TYR A 233 4.99 -6.51 -18.56
N ILE A 234 5.99 -5.85 -19.13
CA ILE A 234 6.53 -6.22 -20.46
C ILE A 234 7.16 -7.62 -20.41
N MET A 235 7.84 -7.98 -19.32
CA MET A 235 8.39 -9.32 -19.13
C MET A 235 7.30 -10.38 -19.01
N SER A 236 6.23 -10.11 -18.26
CA SER A 236 5.07 -11.00 -18.13
C SER A 236 4.38 -11.18 -19.49
N ASP A 237 4.14 -10.09 -20.23
CA ASP A 237 3.56 -10.13 -21.57
C ASP A 237 4.45 -10.93 -22.57
N ALA A 238 5.77 -10.94 -22.35
CA ALA A 238 6.73 -11.73 -23.11
C ALA A 238 6.85 -13.20 -22.65
N GLY A 239 6.05 -13.63 -21.66
CA GLY A 239 6.05 -14.99 -21.14
C GLY A 239 7.20 -15.32 -20.16
N ILE A 240 7.88 -14.30 -19.60
CA ILE A 240 8.93 -14.47 -18.60
C ILE A 240 8.27 -14.66 -17.23
N THR A 241 8.07 -15.90 -16.82
CA THR A 241 7.22 -16.31 -15.70
C THR A 241 7.67 -15.81 -14.33
N CYS A 242 8.96 -15.50 -14.12
CA CYS A 242 9.43 -14.93 -12.87
C CYS A 242 8.83 -13.55 -12.58
N ALA A 243 8.37 -12.83 -13.60
CA ALA A 243 7.69 -11.54 -13.45
C ALA A 243 6.37 -11.66 -12.66
N ASP A 244 5.70 -12.80 -12.74
CA ASP A 244 4.43 -13.04 -12.05
C ASP A 244 4.61 -13.51 -10.60
N LYS A 245 5.83 -13.92 -10.23
CA LYS A 245 6.17 -14.35 -8.87
C LYS A 245 6.43 -13.19 -7.92
N VAL A 246 6.62 -11.96 -8.43
CA VAL A 246 6.92 -10.76 -7.64
C VAL A 246 5.79 -9.75 -7.72
N SER A 247 5.43 -9.14 -6.60
CA SER A 247 4.35 -8.16 -6.55
C SER A 247 4.83 -6.74 -6.93
N SER A 248 3.93 -5.91 -7.44
CA SER A 248 4.21 -4.49 -7.71
C SER A 248 4.65 -3.72 -6.47
N PHE A 249 4.07 -4.03 -5.30
CA PHE A 249 4.48 -3.49 -4.01
C PHE A 249 5.89 -3.97 -3.61
N GLY A 250 6.19 -5.23 -3.88
CA GLY A 250 7.52 -5.78 -3.62
C GLY A 250 8.61 -5.14 -4.45
N LEU A 251 8.34 -4.77 -5.72
CA LEU A 251 9.30 -4.03 -6.56
C LEU A 251 9.59 -2.63 -6.04
N GLU A 252 8.56 -1.97 -5.52
CA GLU A 252 8.70 -0.68 -4.85
C GLU A 252 9.57 -0.81 -3.60
N SER A 253 9.32 -1.85 -2.80
CA SER A 253 10.11 -2.18 -1.62
C SER A 253 11.54 -2.58 -1.97
N LEU A 254 11.75 -3.33 -3.04
CA LEU A 254 13.08 -3.70 -3.53
C LEU A 254 13.96 -2.47 -3.79
N LEU A 255 13.43 -1.49 -4.53
CA LEU A 255 14.14 -0.23 -4.80
C LEU A 255 14.29 0.65 -3.55
N TRP A 256 13.38 0.54 -2.58
CA TRP A 256 13.49 1.30 -1.33
C TRP A 256 14.75 0.93 -0.53
N ASN A 257 15.22 -0.33 -0.62
CA ASN A 257 16.44 -0.80 0.05
C ASN A 257 17.75 -0.40 -0.65
N VAL A 258 17.71 0.06 -1.89
CA VAL A 258 18.91 0.53 -2.60
C VAL A 258 19.40 1.84 -1.99
N PRO A 259 20.71 2.05 -1.74
CA PRO A 259 21.27 3.30 -1.22
C PRO A 259 20.86 4.52 -2.07
N ASN A 260 20.71 5.68 -1.41
CA ASN A 260 20.17 6.87 -2.09
C ASN A 260 21.11 7.42 -3.17
N ASP A 261 22.43 7.36 -2.97
CA ASP A 261 23.44 7.79 -3.91
C ASP A 261 23.31 7.09 -5.26
N LYS A 262 22.96 5.80 -5.28
CA LYS A 262 22.79 5.00 -6.50
C LYS A 262 21.72 5.56 -7.46
N PHE A 263 20.75 6.27 -6.95
CA PHE A 263 19.71 6.92 -7.77
C PHE A 263 20.22 8.20 -8.44
N MET A 264 21.30 8.79 -7.98
CA MET A 264 21.78 10.11 -8.37
C MET A 264 23.12 10.07 -9.13
N GLU A 265 23.69 8.89 -9.37
CA GLU A 265 24.97 8.71 -10.07
C GLU A 265 24.89 9.14 -11.54
N HIS A 266 23.71 9.06 -12.15
CA HIS A 266 23.52 9.32 -13.58
C HIS A 266 22.34 10.25 -13.85
N ALA A 267 22.46 11.11 -14.86
CA ALA A 267 21.43 12.04 -15.27
C ALA A 267 20.39 11.40 -16.23
N LEU A 268 20.82 10.45 -17.05
CA LEU A 268 19.94 9.72 -17.97
C LEU A 268 19.24 8.57 -17.25
N TYR A 269 17.99 8.33 -17.57
CA TYR A 269 17.21 7.25 -16.94
C TYR A 269 17.70 5.87 -17.37
N THR A 270 18.23 5.74 -18.59
CA THR A 270 18.86 4.50 -19.05
C THR A 270 20.03 4.12 -18.14
N ASP A 271 20.94 5.04 -17.90
CA ASP A 271 22.16 4.79 -17.11
C ASP A 271 21.81 4.62 -15.62
N ALA A 272 20.92 5.48 -15.09
CA ALA A 272 20.47 5.40 -13.71
C ALA A 272 19.76 4.06 -13.44
N PHE A 273 18.88 3.61 -14.33
CA PHE A 273 18.17 2.34 -14.16
C PHE A 273 19.13 1.15 -14.30
N GLY A 274 20.05 1.19 -15.27
CA GLY A 274 21.11 0.17 -15.44
C GLY A 274 22.00 0.05 -14.19
N ALA A 275 22.41 1.18 -13.60
CA ALA A 275 23.20 1.20 -12.36
C ALA A 275 22.42 0.59 -11.18
N LEU A 276 21.12 0.89 -11.05
CA LEU A 276 20.27 0.29 -10.02
C LEU A 276 20.12 -1.22 -10.22
N LEU A 277 19.95 -1.69 -11.47
CA LEU A 277 19.88 -3.12 -11.77
C LEU A 277 21.21 -3.82 -11.46
N THR A 278 22.33 -3.22 -11.82
CA THR A 278 23.66 -3.73 -11.50
C THR A 278 23.85 -3.85 -9.99
N TYR A 279 23.48 -2.82 -9.22
CA TYR A 279 23.52 -2.87 -7.77
C TYR A 279 22.68 -4.02 -7.20
N LEU A 280 21.42 -4.14 -7.63
CA LEU A 280 20.52 -5.21 -7.19
C LEU A 280 21.07 -6.59 -7.58
N PHE A 281 21.61 -6.72 -8.79
CA PHE A 281 22.16 -7.99 -9.27
C PHE A 281 23.37 -8.45 -8.42
N ILE A 282 24.28 -7.56 -8.06
CA ILE A 282 25.44 -7.87 -7.23
C ILE A 282 25.00 -8.19 -5.78
N ASN A 283 24.01 -7.46 -5.25
CA ASN A 283 23.59 -7.56 -3.85
C ASN A 283 22.43 -8.56 -3.62
N ARG A 284 22.11 -9.45 -4.57
CA ARG A 284 21.04 -10.45 -4.42
C ARG A 284 21.18 -11.34 -3.19
N VAL A 285 22.39 -11.59 -2.76
CA VAL A 285 22.69 -12.40 -1.56
C VAL A 285 22.18 -11.76 -0.26
N ALA A 286 21.89 -10.46 -0.26
CA ALA A 286 21.41 -9.71 0.90
C ALA A 286 19.86 -9.56 0.93
N LEU A 287 19.12 -10.16 0.00
CA LEU A 287 17.65 -10.03 -0.09
C LEU A 287 16.90 -10.42 1.18
N ASN A 288 17.43 -11.37 1.94
CA ASN A 288 16.88 -11.79 3.23
C ASN A 288 16.95 -10.69 4.31
N THR A 289 17.77 -9.64 4.11
CA THR A 289 17.87 -8.48 5.03
C THR A 289 16.98 -7.32 4.61
N TYR A 290 16.41 -7.38 3.40
CA TYR A 290 15.61 -6.29 2.86
C TYR A 290 14.26 -6.19 3.56
N LYS A 291 13.80 -4.95 3.72
CA LYS A 291 12.47 -4.65 4.29
C LYS A 291 11.50 -4.18 3.22
N GLU A 292 10.22 -4.36 3.50
CA GLU A 292 9.18 -3.64 2.76
C GLU A 292 9.37 -2.12 2.92
N ALA A 293 8.85 -1.35 1.97
CA ALA A 293 8.95 0.12 2.00
C ALA A 293 8.31 0.77 3.24
N ASN A 294 7.49 0.02 4.01
CA ASN A 294 7.03 0.46 5.33
C ASN A 294 8.14 0.47 6.40
N GLY A 295 9.31 -0.13 6.15
CA GLY A 295 10.46 -0.21 7.06
C GLY A 295 10.30 -1.19 8.23
N ILE A 296 9.17 -1.91 8.33
CA ILE A 296 8.81 -2.77 9.47
C ILE A 296 8.92 -4.25 9.08
N LYS A 297 8.19 -4.65 8.04
CA LYS A 297 8.12 -6.06 7.61
C LYS A 297 9.33 -6.44 6.76
N PRO A 298 9.80 -7.70 6.81
CA PRO A 298 10.77 -8.20 5.87
C PRO A 298 10.16 -8.26 4.46
N LEU A 299 10.95 -7.93 3.42
CA LEU A 299 10.54 -8.07 2.02
C LEU A 299 10.47 -9.55 1.61
N CYS A 300 11.43 -10.34 2.05
CA CYS A 300 11.55 -11.76 1.74
C CYS A 300 11.49 -12.57 3.06
N PRO A 301 10.29 -12.82 3.62
CA PRO A 301 10.15 -13.56 4.87
C PRO A 301 10.50 -15.06 4.76
N THR A 302 10.51 -15.62 3.55
CA THR A 302 10.83 -17.04 3.29
C THR A 302 11.93 -17.19 2.25
N GLN A 303 12.57 -18.35 2.20
CA GLN A 303 13.56 -18.66 1.16
C GLN A 303 12.93 -18.61 -0.25
N ALA A 304 11.68 -19.06 -0.39
CA ALA A 304 10.96 -18.98 -1.67
C ALA A 304 10.80 -17.53 -2.16
N ASP A 305 10.60 -16.56 -1.26
CA ASP A 305 10.58 -15.14 -1.62
C ASP A 305 11.96 -14.67 -2.08
N VAL A 306 13.03 -15.05 -1.37
CA VAL A 306 14.41 -14.71 -1.77
C VAL A 306 14.70 -15.25 -3.17
N ASP A 307 14.34 -16.49 -3.44
CA ASP A 307 14.56 -17.15 -4.74
C ASP A 307 13.77 -16.44 -5.86
N ALA A 308 12.50 -16.09 -5.61
CA ALA A 308 11.65 -15.40 -6.56
C ALA A 308 12.19 -14.00 -6.93
N TYR A 309 12.58 -13.20 -5.92
CA TYR A 309 13.18 -11.88 -6.18
C TYR A 309 14.57 -11.99 -6.82
N SER A 310 15.38 -12.98 -6.43
CA SER A 310 16.70 -13.21 -7.03
C SER A 310 16.60 -13.59 -8.51
N GLU A 311 15.66 -14.48 -8.84
CA GLU A 311 15.36 -14.86 -10.24
C GLU A 311 14.87 -13.66 -11.04
N PHE A 312 13.90 -12.91 -10.50
CA PHE A 312 13.37 -11.72 -11.16
C PHE A 312 14.46 -10.67 -11.45
N ILE A 313 15.34 -10.38 -10.49
CA ILE A 313 16.44 -9.40 -10.67
C ILE A 313 17.37 -9.88 -11.78
N ARG A 314 17.73 -11.17 -11.80
CA ARG A 314 18.60 -11.74 -12.85
C ARG A 314 17.96 -11.59 -14.23
N GLU A 315 16.73 -12.02 -14.38
CA GLU A 315 16.03 -11.98 -15.66
C GLU A 315 15.76 -10.52 -16.11
N LEU A 316 15.42 -9.62 -15.18
CA LEU A 316 15.24 -8.20 -15.51
C LEU A 316 16.55 -7.55 -15.96
N PHE A 317 17.69 -7.88 -15.32
CA PHE A 317 19.01 -7.39 -15.71
C PHE A 317 19.32 -7.82 -17.16
N LEU A 318 19.17 -9.10 -17.47
CA LEU A 318 19.38 -9.62 -18.84
C LEU A 318 18.40 -9.02 -19.83
N PHE A 319 17.13 -8.91 -19.48
CA PHE A 319 16.07 -8.37 -20.34
C PHE A 319 16.28 -6.88 -20.67
N PHE A 320 16.91 -6.12 -19.78
CA PHE A 320 17.20 -4.70 -19.98
C PHE A 320 18.43 -4.48 -20.86
N GLU A 321 19.45 -5.33 -20.74
CA GLU A 321 20.71 -5.23 -21.48
C GLU A 321 20.56 -5.73 -22.92
N TYR A 322 19.81 -6.78 -23.14
CA TYR A 322 19.65 -7.51 -24.40
C TYR A 322 18.20 -7.52 -24.89
#